data_b871c624e4b4d44906bba4d5041f7559
#
_entry.id   b871c624e4b4d44906bba4d5041f7559
#
_cell.length_a   1.000
_cell.length_b   1.000
_cell.length_c   1.000
_cell.angle_alpha   90.00
_cell.angle_beta   90.00
_cell.angle_gamma   90.00
#
_symmetry.space_group_name_H-M   'P 1'
#
loop_
_entity.id
_entity.type
_entity.pdbx_description
1 polymer ?
#
loop_
_entity_poly.entity_id
_entity_poly.type
_entity_poly.pdbx_seq_one_letter_code
_entity_poly.pdbx_strand_id
1 'polypeptide(L)'
;REDMPHRLFGVGPDCFNSYVMAYHGEEASLFWGEKMLTNAHNEWFTILINGGIFGAAAYAGIYVTAVVRFLRGRGKDLCLLTGIGAAVVSYMCYNFFCYQQVLCTPFIFILLGIGEYILRQKEA
;
A
#
# COMPACT_ATOMS: atom_id res chain seq x y z
N ARG A 1 -25.41 -7.65 3.08
CA ARG A 1 -25.47 -6.19 3.31
C ARG A 1 -24.16 -5.82 3.98
N GLU A 2 -23.22 -5.27 3.21
CA GLU A 2 -21.95 -4.79 3.77
C GLU A 2 -22.25 -3.67 4.75
N ASP A 3 -21.91 -3.87 6.00
CA ASP A 3 -22.14 -2.87 7.02
C ASP A 3 -21.19 -1.68 6.80
N MET A 4 -21.73 -0.46 6.91
CA MET A 4 -20.98 0.80 6.77
C MET A 4 -19.66 0.84 7.56
N PRO A 5 -19.55 0.29 8.78
CA PRO A 5 -18.29 0.21 9.50
C PRO A 5 -17.17 -0.49 8.73
N HIS A 6 -17.46 -1.59 8.04
CA HIS A 6 -16.45 -2.33 7.27
C HIS A 6 -15.94 -1.55 6.06
N ARG A 7 -16.75 -0.71 5.43
CA ARG A 7 -16.32 0.17 4.34
C ARG A 7 -15.35 1.25 4.82
N LEU A 8 -15.56 1.77 6.03
CA LEU A 8 -14.74 2.85 6.57
C LEU A 8 -13.44 2.34 7.22
N PHE A 9 -13.54 1.28 8.01
CA PHE A 9 -12.43 0.79 8.85
C PHE A 9 -11.89 -0.58 8.42
N GLY A 10 -12.50 -1.21 7.40
CA GLY A 10 -12.15 -2.54 6.94
C GLY A 10 -12.63 -3.65 7.86
N VAL A 11 -12.20 -4.86 7.55
CA VAL A 11 -12.56 -6.07 8.30
C VAL A 11 -11.48 -6.48 9.31
N GLY A 12 -10.35 -5.78 9.30
CA GLY A 12 -9.21 -6.06 10.17
C GLY A 12 -8.04 -6.72 9.44
N PRO A 13 -6.84 -6.63 10.02
CA PRO A 13 -5.64 -7.26 9.46
C PRO A 13 -5.83 -8.77 9.34
N ASP A 14 -5.36 -9.33 8.24
CA ASP A 14 -5.38 -10.78 7.95
C ASP A 14 -6.79 -11.42 7.91
N CYS A 15 -7.85 -10.61 7.85
CA CYS A 15 -9.23 -11.10 7.80
C CYS A 15 -9.77 -11.30 6.38
N PHE A 16 -8.94 -11.16 5.33
CA PHE A 16 -9.33 -11.26 3.93
C PHE A 16 -10.07 -12.57 3.62
N ASN A 17 -9.48 -13.71 4.00
CA ASN A 17 -10.10 -15.02 3.75
C ASN A 17 -11.45 -15.16 4.46
N SER A 18 -11.52 -14.77 5.72
CA SER A 18 -12.77 -14.85 6.51
C SER A 18 -13.87 -13.99 5.91
N TYR A 19 -13.53 -12.81 5.42
CA TYR A 19 -14.46 -11.91 4.74
C TYR A 19 -14.96 -12.52 3.42
N VAL A 20 -14.06 -12.98 2.55
CA VAL A 20 -14.42 -13.58 1.27
C VAL A 20 -15.31 -14.81 1.46
N MET A 21 -14.97 -15.69 2.40
CA MET A 21 -15.78 -16.88 2.68
C MET A 21 -17.15 -16.56 3.29
N ALA A 22 -17.26 -15.50 4.09
CA ALA A 22 -18.53 -15.10 4.67
C ALA A 22 -19.51 -14.49 3.66
N TYR A 23 -19.01 -13.74 2.67
CA TYR A 23 -19.86 -13.00 1.74
C TYR A 23 -19.88 -13.56 0.31
N HIS A 24 -18.83 -14.29 -0.10
CA HIS A 24 -18.64 -14.81 -1.45
C HIS A 24 -18.13 -16.26 -1.46
N GLY A 25 -18.41 -17.02 -0.39
CA GLY A 25 -17.87 -18.38 -0.21
C GLY A 25 -18.24 -19.35 -1.32
N GLU A 26 -19.49 -19.31 -1.80
CA GLU A 26 -19.94 -20.18 -2.90
C GLU A 26 -19.21 -19.86 -4.21
N GLU A 27 -19.11 -18.58 -4.57
CA GLU A 27 -18.39 -18.13 -5.76
C GLU A 27 -16.89 -18.42 -5.65
N ALA A 28 -16.29 -18.12 -4.49
CA ALA A 28 -14.88 -18.39 -4.24
C ALA A 28 -14.56 -19.89 -4.35
N SER A 29 -15.39 -20.77 -3.80
CA SER A 29 -15.19 -22.21 -3.88
C SER A 29 -15.33 -22.78 -5.30
N LEU A 30 -16.17 -22.18 -6.14
CA LEU A 30 -16.29 -22.56 -7.56
C LEU A 30 -15.01 -22.25 -8.36
N PHE A 31 -14.35 -21.12 -8.09
CA PHE A 31 -13.15 -20.71 -8.83
C PHE A 31 -11.85 -21.24 -8.25
N TRP A 32 -11.73 -21.33 -6.93
CA TRP A 32 -10.48 -21.69 -6.24
C TRP A 32 -10.53 -23.00 -5.45
N GLY A 33 -11.71 -23.65 -5.39
CA GLY A 33 -11.91 -24.85 -4.60
C GLY A 33 -11.75 -24.56 -3.10
N GLU A 34 -11.10 -25.46 -2.37
CA GLU A 34 -10.84 -25.33 -0.93
C GLU A 34 -9.56 -24.51 -0.61
N LYS A 35 -9.01 -23.78 -1.57
CA LYS A 35 -7.79 -23.01 -1.36
C LYS A 35 -8.07 -21.80 -0.46
N MET A 36 -7.23 -21.61 0.56
CA MET A 36 -7.28 -20.43 1.41
C MET A 36 -6.82 -19.20 0.62
N LEU A 37 -7.69 -18.21 0.51
CA LEU A 37 -7.41 -16.94 -0.15
C LEU A 37 -6.83 -15.95 0.86
N THR A 38 -5.51 -15.75 0.86
CA THR A 38 -4.83 -14.91 1.85
C THR A 38 -4.82 -13.43 1.49
N ASN A 39 -4.95 -13.10 0.19
CA ASN A 39 -4.90 -11.72 -0.31
C ASN A 39 -5.57 -11.60 -1.69
N ALA A 40 -5.81 -10.37 -2.13
CA ALA A 40 -6.44 -10.07 -3.42
C ALA A 40 -5.48 -10.10 -4.62
N HIS A 41 -4.20 -10.51 -4.47
CA HIS A 41 -3.14 -10.33 -5.47
C HIS A 41 -3.03 -8.90 -6.02
N ASN A 42 -3.52 -7.94 -5.26
CA ASN A 42 -3.46 -6.51 -5.48
C ASN A 42 -3.43 -5.87 -4.09
N GLU A 43 -2.31 -5.24 -3.74
CA GLU A 43 -2.11 -4.70 -2.40
C GLU A 43 -3.10 -3.58 -2.07
N TRP A 44 -3.48 -2.76 -3.04
CA TRP A 44 -4.45 -1.68 -2.83
C TRP A 44 -5.82 -2.22 -2.41
N PHE A 45 -6.27 -3.31 -3.06
CA PHE A 45 -7.51 -3.98 -2.65
C PHE A 45 -7.37 -4.70 -1.31
N THR A 46 -6.23 -5.31 -1.05
CA THR A 46 -5.96 -5.95 0.24
C THR A 46 -6.03 -4.94 1.38
N ILE A 47 -5.38 -3.78 1.22
CA ILE A 47 -5.44 -2.68 2.20
C ILE A 47 -6.86 -2.12 2.33
N LEU A 48 -7.59 -1.98 1.20
CA LEU A 48 -8.97 -1.48 1.23
C LEU A 48 -9.90 -2.42 1.99
N ILE A 49 -9.77 -3.74 1.81
CA ILE A 49 -10.58 -4.72 2.53
C ILE A 49 -10.19 -4.77 4.01
N ASN A 50 -8.90 -4.83 4.31
CA ASN A 50 -8.42 -4.97 5.69
C ASN A 50 -8.56 -3.68 6.51
N GLY A 51 -8.30 -2.51 5.90
CA GLY A 51 -8.24 -1.21 6.58
C GLY A 51 -9.32 -0.21 6.20
N GLY A 52 -10.21 -0.60 5.27
CA GLY A 52 -11.26 0.28 4.75
C GLY A 52 -10.72 1.51 4.01
N ILE A 53 -11.62 2.46 3.76
CA ILE A 53 -11.28 3.71 3.06
C ILE A 53 -10.22 4.51 3.84
N PHE A 54 -10.31 4.55 5.15
CA PHE A 54 -9.33 5.28 5.97
C PHE A 54 -7.95 4.63 5.93
N GLY A 55 -7.86 3.30 6.00
CA GLY A 55 -6.60 2.57 5.86
C GLY A 55 -5.98 2.76 4.47
N ALA A 56 -6.78 2.64 3.41
CA ALA A 56 -6.34 2.84 2.04
C ALA A 56 -5.87 4.29 1.79
N ALA A 57 -6.60 5.29 2.31
CA ALA A 57 -6.23 6.70 2.20
C ALA A 57 -4.93 7.01 2.96
N ALA A 58 -4.75 6.47 4.17
CA ALA A 58 -3.51 6.64 4.93
C ALA A 58 -2.33 5.97 4.23
N TYR A 59 -2.50 4.75 3.72
CA TYR A 59 -1.48 4.03 2.98
C TYR A 59 -1.06 4.77 1.71
N ALA A 60 -2.01 5.21 0.88
CA ALA A 60 -1.75 6.02 -0.30
C ALA A 60 -1.10 7.37 0.06
N GLY A 61 -1.58 7.99 1.13
CA GLY A 61 -1.12 9.28 1.62
C GLY A 61 0.37 9.29 1.96
N ILE A 62 0.91 8.21 2.56
CA ILE A 62 2.34 8.08 2.85
C ILE A 62 3.16 8.24 1.56
N TYR A 63 2.86 7.47 0.54
CA TYR A 63 3.62 7.46 -0.72
C TYR A 63 3.43 8.74 -1.53
N VAL A 64 2.18 9.18 -1.69
CA VAL A 64 1.87 10.40 -2.46
C VAL A 64 2.53 11.61 -1.82
N THR A 65 2.45 11.76 -0.50
CA THR A 65 3.09 12.85 0.22
C THR A 65 4.61 12.83 0.03
N ALA A 66 5.23 11.66 0.17
CA ALA A 66 6.67 11.49 -0.01
C ALA A 66 7.10 11.86 -1.43
N VAL A 67 6.43 11.32 -2.45
CA VAL A 67 6.75 11.61 -3.87
C VAL A 67 6.61 13.10 -4.15
N VAL A 68 5.51 13.75 -3.73
CA VAL A 68 5.30 15.19 -3.92
C VAL A 68 6.40 16.01 -3.24
N ARG A 69 6.79 15.65 -2.01
CA ARG A 69 7.88 16.32 -1.29
C ARG A 69 9.23 16.13 -2.00
N PHE A 70 9.53 14.92 -2.46
CA PHE A 70 10.78 14.62 -3.15
C PHE A 70 10.89 15.36 -4.49
N LEU A 71 9.81 15.42 -5.27
CA LEU A 71 9.77 16.17 -6.54
C LEU A 71 9.85 17.70 -6.34
N ARG A 72 9.42 18.20 -5.20
CA ARG A 72 9.54 19.63 -4.84
C ARG A 72 10.88 19.97 -4.21
N GLY A 73 11.72 18.98 -3.90
CA GLY A 73 13.07 19.17 -3.39
C GLY A 73 13.91 20.01 -4.37
N ARG A 74 14.85 20.80 -3.84
CA ARG A 74 15.73 21.68 -4.63
C ARG A 74 17.19 21.49 -4.23
N GLY A 75 18.10 21.85 -5.13
CA GLY A 75 19.52 21.84 -4.86
C GLY A 75 20.24 20.58 -5.33
N LYS A 76 21.46 20.32 -4.81
CA LYS A 76 22.39 19.29 -5.32
C LYS A 76 21.87 17.86 -5.26
N ASP A 77 20.95 17.56 -4.33
CA ASP A 77 20.42 16.22 -4.11
C ASP A 77 19.11 15.95 -4.88
N LEU A 78 18.71 16.88 -5.78
CA LEU A 78 17.49 16.70 -6.57
C LEU A 78 17.50 15.40 -7.36
N CYS A 79 18.65 15.03 -7.94
CA CYS A 79 18.79 13.79 -8.70
C CYS A 79 18.52 12.55 -7.81
N LEU A 80 19.09 12.53 -6.60
CA LEU A 80 18.88 11.44 -5.64
C LEU A 80 17.42 11.38 -5.16
N LEU A 81 16.84 12.52 -4.79
CA LEU A 81 15.43 12.59 -4.37
C LEU A 81 14.48 12.16 -5.48
N THR A 82 14.75 12.56 -6.72
CA THR A 82 13.96 12.13 -7.89
C THR A 82 14.09 10.63 -8.11
N GLY A 83 15.30 10.06 -7.97
CA GLY A 83 15.54 8.63 -8.06
C GLY A 83 14.77 7.83 -6.99
N ILE A 84 14.80 8.30 -5.74
CA ILE A 84 14.01 7.70 -4.65
C ILE A 84 12.51 7.82 -4.96
N GLY A 85 12.05 8.98 -5.41
CA GLY A 85 10.65 9.20 -5.79
C GLY A 85 10.21 8.25 -6.92
N ALA A 86 11.04 8.06 -7.95
CA ALA A 86 10.78 7.12 -9.04
C ALA A 86 10.69 5.67 -8.54
N ALA A 87 11.56 5.25 -7.62
CA ALA A 87 11.50 3.92 -7.00
C ALA A 87 10.19 3.72 -6.23
N VAL A 88 9.75 4.74 -5.47
CA VAL A 88 8.47 4.71 -4.74
C VAL A 88 7.29 4.59 -5.70
N VAL A 89 7.25 5.39 -6.78
CA VAL A 89 6.19 5.31 -7.80
C VAL A 89 6.17 3.93 -8.45
N SER A 90 7.32 3.39 -8.82
CA SER A 90 7.43 2.04 -9.38
C SER A 90 6.88 0.97 -8.44
N TYR A 91 7.18 1.07 -7.15
CA TYR A 91 6.63 0.19 -6.13
C TYR A 91 5.10 0.33 -5.99
N MET A 92 4.57 1.56 -6.03
CA MET A 92 3.11 1.79 -6.02
C MET A 92 2.45 1.12 -7.24
N CYS A 93 3.03 1.25 -8.43
CA CYS A 93 2.53 0.60 -9.65
C CYS A 93 2.60 -0.92 -9.53
N TYR A 94 3.70 -1.47 -9.02
CA TYR A 94 3.86 -2.91 -8.79
C TYR A 94 2.76 -3.47 -7.89
N ASN A 95 2.38 -2.75 -6.83
CA ASN A 95 1.34 -3.14 -5.87
C ASN A 95 -0.08 -3.25 -6.47
N PHE A 96 -0.32 -2.75 -7.69
CA PHE A 96 -1.56 -2.99 -8.42
C PHE A 96 -1.66 -4.40 -8.99
N PHE A 97 -0.53 -5.06 -9.23
CA PHE A 97 -0.47 -6.37 -9.86
C PHE A 97 -0.03 -7.47 -8.88
N CYS A 98 0.52 -7.08 -7.75
CA CYS A 98 1.08 -7.99 -6.76
C CYS A 98 0.69 -7.55 -5.34
N TYR A 99 0.84 -8.47 -4.39
CA TYR A 99 0.73 -8.16 -2.97
C TYR A 99 2.09 -7.71 -2.41
N GLN A 100 2.05 -7.12 -1.24
CA GLN A 100 3.21 -6.60 -0.53
C GLN A 100 4.28 -7.68 -0.32
N GLN A 101 5.48 -7.42 -0.83
CA GLN A 101 6.60 -8.34 -0.70
C GLN A 101 7.38 -8.07 0.58
N VAL A 102 7.50 -9.07 1.43
CA VAL A 102 8.25 -8.98 2.71
C VAL A 102 9.70 -8.52 2.50
N LEU A 103 10.31 -8.88 1.37
CA LEU A 103 11.67 -8.49 1.04
C LEU A 103 11.78 -7.04 0.53
N CYS A 104 10.84 -6.60 -0.32
CA CYS A 104 10.93 -5.28 -0.98
C CYS A 104 10.40 -4.14 -0.13
N THR A 105 9.32 -4.38 0.62
CA THR A 105 8.64 -3.35 1.40
C THR A 105 9.54 -2.64 2.42
N PRO A 106 10.37 -3.33 3.23
CA PRO A 106 11.27 -2.65 4.17
C PRO A 106 12.26 -1.70 3.48
N PHE A 107 12.77 -2.07 2.30
CA PHE A 107 13.69 -1.20 1.55
C PHE A 107 13.01 0.08 1.08
N ILE A 108 11.74 0.02 0.66
CA ILE A 108 10.98 1.22 0.30
C ILE A 108 10.81 2.14 1.50
N PHE A 109 10.49 1.62 2.69
CA PHE A 109 10.41 2.45 3.89
C PHE A 109 11.76 3.06 4.30
N ILE A 110 12.86 2.33 4.12
CA ILE A 110 14.22 2.86 4.32
C ILE A 110 14.49 4.01 3.33
N LEU A 111 14.15 3.84 2.04
CA LEU A 111 14.30 4.89 1.03
C LEU A 111 13.46 6.13 1.36
N LEU A 112 12.22 5.94 1.81
CA LEU A 112 11.37 7.04 2.29
C LEU A 112 12.05 7.81 3.44
N GLY A 113 12.61 7.09 4.41
CA GLY A 113 13.34 7.69 5.54
C GLY A 113 14.58 8.47 5.09
N ILE A 114 15.37 7.92 4.17
CA ILE A 114 16.56 8.59 3.60
C ILE A 114 16.14 9.87 2.85
N GLY A 115 15.11 9.79 1.99
CA GLY A 115 14.61 10.95 1.24
C GLY A 115 14.12 12.07 2.17
N GLU A 116 13.38 11.71 3.20
CA GLU A 116 12.88 12.68 4.19
C GLU A 116 14.03 13.29 5.01
N TYR A 117 15.04 12.51 5.39
CA TYR A 117 16.23 13.02 6.05
C TYR A 117 16.97 14.06 5.19
N ILE A 118 17.19 13.75 3.90
CA ILE A 118 17.85 14.68 2.96
C ILE A 118 17.06 16.00 2.85
N LEU A 119 15.74 15.94 2.78
CA LEU A 119 14.90 17.14 2.73
C LEU A 119 15.04 18.00 4.00
N ARG A 120 15.00 17.39 5.17
CA ARG A 120 15.08 18.10 6.46
C ARG A 120 16.43 18.75 6.71
N GLN A 121 17.52 18.18 6.23
CA GLN A 121 18.85 18.79 6.32
C GLN A 121 18.94 20.15 5.60
N LYS A 122 17.98 20.46 4.74
CA LYS A 122 17.95 21.72 3.96
C LYS A 122 16.97 22.73 4.52
N GLU A 123 16.05 22.30 5.38
CA GLU A 123 15.11 23.18 6.05
C GLU A 123 15.68 23.73 7.37
N ALA A 124 16.78 23.12 7.88
CA ALA A 124 17.53 23.53 9.06
C ALA A 124 18.68 24.46 8.70
#